data_eeec4de50506f9d63317e8b0d1d4c57c
#
_entry.id   eeec4de50506f9d63317e8b0d1d4c57c
#
_cell.length_a   1.000
_cell.length_b   1.000
_cell.length_c   1.000
_cell.angle_alpha   90.00
_cell.angle_beta   90.00
_cell.angle_gamma   90.00
#
_symmetry.space_group_name_H-M   'P 1'
#
loop_
_entity.id
_entity.type
_entity.pdbx_description
1 polymer ?
#
loop_
_entity_poly.entity_id
_entity_poly.type
_entity_poly.pdbx_seq_one_letter_code
_entity_poly.pdbx_strand_id
1 'polypeptide(L)'
;MKLLIRTIFCLSLINVASAQQTWGLAGSNYAGVSNIDLNPSSMIFSKCTWDLNLMSVDGSLLNNSFYTSSQFAFPQFFKPEITFATSNMSNKTKQQAADLVITDNIQNTTFLNISSTIKGPSFMFTNGDDAFAITTALRGGVSAFNLPKTLVQLAYENLNAPSLYNQPFKVDNGVAGAAMAWFEVGGSYAKKLSENAKYIYAGGVSLKALVGFAGGYGLSNSIDYTVPYRGNFSPTNLNLGYGHSINTEKAPISLSNPLGSGTTMDIGFTVIQKKHTKSRPYYSCPNLTGGSSSQYTTAKNYKWKFGFSLIDLGGITFSNSASAYNYKNVDTSWDKITRVNPKTLAQVDQLMYDKFNGANNASVTNRFFVWAPSAASIQYDYNFNDLIYANFSVVQRVVINTEARLARMNTLAFTPRYERSDLEIALPFILNEYLYPNLGLMVRYKFFFIGSDQLGSTLGFASLYGLNLYFGFKINHIGRIGSDPRMVY
;
A
#
# COMPACT_ATOMS: atom_id res chain seq x y z
N MET A 1 -25.28 -2.15 9.78
CA MET A 1 -24.29 -2.86 8.94
C MET A 1 -24.15 -2.26 7.54
N LYS A 2 -25.23 -2.06 6.74
CA LYS A 2 -25.14 -1.31 5.48
C LYS A 2 -24.52 0.09 5.66
N LEU A 3 -24.82 0.79 6.75
CA LEU A 3 -24.24 2.09 7.04
C LEU A 3 -22.76 1.96 7.40
N LEU A 4 -22.34 0.99 8.19
CA LEU A 4 -20.92 0.75 8.54
C LEU A 4 -20.10 0.41 7.29
N ILE A 5 -20.61 -0.48 6.44
CA ILE A 5 -20.00 -0.83 5.15
C ILE A 5 -20.03 0.39 4.21
N ARG A 6 -21.15 1.13 4.15
CA ARG A 6 -21.24 2.39 3.39
C ARG A 6 -20.32 3.46 3.95
N THR A 7 -20.21 3.61 5.27
CA THR A 7 -19.33 4.61 5.89
C THR A 7 -17.87 4.25 5.67
N ILE A 8 -17.48 2.99 5.79
CA ILE A 8 -16.12 2.52 5.46
C ILE A 8 -15.87 2.71 3.95
N PHE A 9 -16.83 2.40 3.10
CA PHE A 9 -16.70 2.54 1.66
C PHE A 9 -16.79 4.00 1.19
N CYS A 10 -17.68 4.81 1.77
CA CYS A 10 -17.75 6.25 1.49
C CYS A 10 -16.57 7.01 2.05
N LEU A 11 -16.01 6.64 3.20
CA LEU A 11 -14.75 7.19 3.72
C LEU A 11 -13.58 6.82 2.82
N SER A 12 -13.62 5.68 2.13
CA SER A 12 -12.61 5.31 1.12
C SER A 12 -12.77 6.04 -0.21
N LEU A 13 -13.97 6.56 -0.52
CA LEU A 13 -14.25 7.33 -1.75
C LEU A 13 -14.07 8.83 -1.57
N ILE A 14 -14.11 9.35 -0.34
CA ILE A 14 -13.90 10.78 -0.08
C ILE A 14 -12.40 11.06 0.04
N ASN A 15 -11.75 11.29 -1.09
CA ASN A 15 -10.44 11.95 -1.22
C ASN A 15 -9.23 11.22 -0.66
N VAL A 16 -9.12 9.94 -0.75
CA VAL A 16 -7.84 9.34 -0.38
C VAL A 16 -7.46 8.25 -1.35
N ALA A 17 -6.50 8.57 -2.13
CA ALA A 17 -5.71 7.60 -2.84
C ALA A 17 -4.54 7.13 -1.95
N SER A 18 -4.21 5.88 -1.73
CA SER A 18 -3.08 5.37 -0.94
C SER A 18 -2.20 4.36 -1.63
N ALA A 19 -0.90 4.40 -1.42
CA ALA A 19 0.07 3.66 -2.19
C ALA A 19 0.29 2.24 -1.69
N GLN A 20 0.10 1.34 -2.57
CA GLN A 20 0.93 0.17 -2.71
C GLN A 20 2.11 0.51 -3.63
N GLN A 21 3.16 -0.29 -3.64
CA GLN A 21 4.33 -0.08 -4.49
C GLN A 21 3.91 0.04 -5.97
N THR A 22 4.41 1.05 -6.68
CA THR A 22 4.27 1.18 -8.14
C THR A 22 5.29 0.28 -8.81
N TRP A 23 4.93 -0.98 -9.08
CA TRP A 23 5.89 -2.00 -9.53
C TRP A 23 6.52 -1.71 -10.87
N GLY A 24 5.84 -1.02 -11.75
CA GLY A 24 6.42 -0.58 -13.01
C GLY A 24 7.56 0.44 -12.83
N LEU A 25 7.52 1.25 -11.77
CA LEU A 25 8.55 2.25 -11.47
C LEU A 25 9.57 1.75 -10.45
N ALA A 26 9.18 0.80 -9.59
CA ALA A 26 10.04 0.23 -8.56
C ALA A 26 11.25 -0.46 -9.19
N GLY A 27 12.44 -0.16 -8.68
CA GLY A 27 13.70 -0.68 -9.22
C GLY A 27 14.24 0.03 -10.45
N SER A 28 13.49 0.94 -11.09
CA SER A 28 13.95 1.77 -12.20
C SER A 28 15.16 2.63 -11.80
N ASN A 29 16.11 2.75 -12.72
CA ASN A 29 17.29 3.59 -12.50
C ASN A 29 16.99 5.09 -12.60
N TYR A 30 15.80 5.44 -13.12
CA TYR A 30 15.29 6.80 -13.22
C TYR A 30 14.14 7.05 -12.22
N ALA A 31 13.87 6.11 -11.31
CA ALA A 31 12.82 6.27 -10.29
C ALA A 31 13.09 7.43 -9.32
N GLY A 32 14.38 7.75 -9.05
CA GLY A 32 14.75 8.85 -8.17
C GLY A 32 14.05 8.79 -6.81
N VAL A 33 13.33 9.86 -6.46
CA VAL A 33 12.55 9.95 -5.20
C VAL A 33 11.58 8.78 -5.00
N SER A 34 11.00 8.23 -6.08
CA SER A 34 9.99 7.18 -5.96
C SER A 34 10.55 5.84 -5.46
N ASN A 35 11.85 5.62 -5.59
CA ASN A 35 12.49 4.37 -5.15
C ASN A 35 12.89 4.36 -3.67
N ILE A 36 12.85 5.53 -3.02
CA ILE A 36 13.21 5.71 -1.60
C ILE A 36 12.28 4.88 -0.71
N ASP A 37 10.99 4.87 -1.02
CA ASP A 37 9.96 4.16 -0.23
C ASP A 37 10.11 2.63 -0.30
N LEU A 38 10.89 2.11 -1.27
CA LEU A 38 11.22 0.70 -1.35
C LEU A 38 12.57 0.40 -0.71
N ASN A 39 13.57 1.26 -0.95
CA ASN A 39 14.91 1.09 -0.42
C ASN A 39 15.69 2.41 -0.44
N PRO A 40 15.91 3.07 0.71
CA PRO A 40 16.60 4.37 0.75
C PRO A 40 18.06 4.32 0.25
N SER A 41 18.76 3.19 0.37
CA SER A 41 20.12 3.07 -0.12
C SER A 41 20.23 3.11 -1.66
N SER A 42 19.12 2.88 -2.36
CA SER A 42 19.04 2.89 -3.83
C SER A 42 19.32 4.27 -4.43
N MET A 43 19.20 5.35 -3.65
CA MET A 43 19.50 6.72 -4.07
C MET A 43 20.92 6.85 -4.65
N ILE A 44 21.92 6.18 -4.04
CA ILE A 44 23.32 6.22 -4.49
C ILE A 44 23.49 5.75 -5.93
N PHE A 45 22.65 4.79 -6.35
CA PHE A 45 22.73 4.17 -7.67
C PHE A 45 21.74 4.76 -8.68
N SER A 46 21.05 5.83 -8.33
CA SER A 46 20.16 6.54 -9.27
C SER A 46 20.97 7.13 -10.43
N LYS A 47 20.46 7.01 -11.66
CA LYS A 47 21.04 7.70 -12.83
C LYS A 47 20.81 9.21 -12.80
N CYS A 48 19.87 9.68 -12.00
CA CYS A 48 19.62 11.09 -11.80
C CYS A 48 20.59 11.67 -10.77
N THR A 49 21.23 12.79 -11.07
CA THR A 49 22.02 13.56 -10.09
C THR A 49 21.10 14.27 -9.12
N TRP A 50 19.98 14.78 -9.61
CA TRP A 50 18.88 15.25 -8.79
C TRP A 50 17.54 14.87 -9.44
N ASP A 51 16.54 14.73 -8.62
CA ASP A 51 15.18 14.37 -9.01
C ASP A 51 14.19 15.18 -8.16
N LEU A 52 13.27 15.86 -8.82
CA LEU A 52 12.18 16.61 -8.22
C LEU A 52 10.86 15.97 -8.64
N ASN A 53 10.19 15.32 -7.72
CA ASN A 53 8.80 14.94 -7.91
C ASN A 53 7.93 16.16 -7.61
N LEU A 54 7.17 16.63 -8.59
CA LEU A 54 6.22 17.72 -8.37
C LEU A 54 4.96 17.19 -7.69
N MET A 55 4.37 16.16 -8.26
CA MET A 55 3.24 15.43 -7.73
C MET A 55 3.17 14.05 -8.35
N SER A 56 2.86 13.06 -7.57
CA SER A 56 2.46 11.75 -8.08
C SER A 56 1.31 11.19 -7.26
N VAL A 57 0.43 10.47 -7.92
CA VAL A 57 -0.75 9.85 -7.34
C VAL A 57 -0.72 8.37 -7.66
N ASP A 58 -1.00 7.58 -6.67
CA ASP A 58 -1.15 6.13 -6.78
C ASP A 58 -2.38 5.69 -6.00
N GLY A 59 -3.22 4.85 -6.57
CA GLY A 59 -4.39 4.25 -5.94
C GLY A 59 -4.50 2.78 -6.26
N SER A 60 -4.73 1.97 -5.23
CA SER A 60 -4.89 0.53 -5.36
C SER A 60 -6.04 0.02 -4.49
N LEU A 61 -6.84 -0.86 -5.05
CA LEU A 61 -7.83 -1.68 -4.36
C LEU A 61 -7.57 -3.13 -4.73
N LEU A 62 -7.49 -4.00 -3.75
CA LEU A 62 -7.30 -5.44 -3.92
C LEU A 62 -8.17 -6.19 -2.92
N ASN A 63 -8.86 -7.20 -3.39
CA ASN A 63 -9.58 -8.14 -2.56
C ASN A 63 -9.69 -9.50 -3.26
N ASN A 64 -10.08 -10.53 -2.53
CA ASN A 64 -10.33 -11.87 -3.08
C ASN A 64 -11.75 -12.37 -2.87
N SER A 65 -12.68 -11.50 -2.47
CA SER A 65 -14.04 -11.92 -2.07
C SER A 65 -15.13 -11.35 -2.97
N PHE A 66 -14.89 -10.16 -3.53
CA PHE A 66 -15.88 -9.43 -4.31
C PHE A 66 -15.31 -9.09 -5.68
N TYR A 67 -16.17 -9.11 -6.68
CA TYR A 67 -15.83 -8.65 -8.03
C TYR A 67 -17.01 -7.90 -8.64
N THR A 68 -16.74 -7.08 -9.62
CA THR A 68 -17.79 -6.55 -10.48
C THR A 68 -17.80 -7.28 -11.81
N SER A 69 -18.98 -7.62 -12.28
CA SER A 69 -19.20 -8.34 -13.55
C SER A 69 -19.24 -7.43 -14.77
N SER A 70 -19.13 -6.11 -14.58
CA SER A 70 -19.20 -5.15 -15.68
C SER A 70 -17.92 -5.11 -16.50
N GLN A 71 -18.07 -5.16 -17.82
CA GLN A 71 -16.94 -4.99 -18.76
C GLN A 71 -16.25 -3.61 -18.66
N PHE A 72 -16.93 -2.60 -18.06
CA PHE A 72 -16.40 -1.27 -17.80
C PHE A 72 -16.45 -0.95 -16.30
N ALA A 73 -15.76 -1.74 -15.53
CA ALA A 73 -15.81 -1.66 -14.09
C ALA A 73 -15.26 -0.34 -13.50
N PHE A 74 -14.30 0.29 -14.15
CA PHE A 74 -13.69 1.54 -13.68
C PHE A 74 -14.71 2.66 -13.39
N PRO A 75 -15.68 2.98 -14.26
CA PRO A 75 -16.68 4.02 -13.98
C PRO A 75 -17.65 3.66 -12.86
N GLN A 76 -17.86 2.38 -12.58
CA GLN A 76 -18.82 1.94 -11.56
C GLN A 76 -18.33 2.16 -10.13
N PHE A 77 -17.01 2.19 -9.90
CA PHE A 77 -16.45 2.52 -8.59
C PHE A 77 -16.73 3.96 -8.16
N PHE A 78 -17.02 4.84 -9.08
CA PHE A 78 -17.33 6.25 -8.81
C PHE A 78 -18.83 6.53 -8.71
N LYS A 79 -19.69 5.50 -8.78
CA LYS A 79 -21.12 5.69 -8.56
C LYS A 79 -21.42 6.00 -7.10
N PRO A 80 -22.33 6.95 -6.81
CA PRO A 80 -22.71 7.29 -5.44
C PRO A 80 -23.45 6.16 -4.70
N GLU A 81 -24.01 5.21 -5.44
CA GLU A 81 -24.71 4.05 -4.88
C GLU A 81 -24.18 2.76 -5.52
N ILE A 82 -23.75 1.83 -4.68
CA ILE A 82 -23.35 0.47 -5.09
C ILE A 82 -24.46 -0.50 -4.71
N THR A 83 -24.94 -1.26 -5.67
CA THR A 83 -25.95 -2.29 -5.46
C THR A 83 -25.29 -3.65 -5.19
N PHE A 84 -25.83 -4.38 -4.22
CA PHE A 84 -25.36 -5.70 -3.84
C PHE A 84 -26.36 -6.76 -4.30
N ALA A 85 -25.90 -7.83 -4.92
CA ALA A 85 -26.73 -9.00 -5.18
C ALA A 85 -27.13 -9.67 -3.86
N THR A 86 -28.31 -10.27 -3.79
CA THR A 86 -28.75 -11.02 -2.62
C THR A 86 -28.76 -12.53 -2.92
N SER A 87 -28.63 -13.36 -1.88
CA SER A 87 -28.62 -14.82 -2.00
C SER A 87 -29.85 -15.40 -2.74
N ASN A 88 -30.97 -14.70 -2.69
CA ASN A 88 -32.24 -15.11 -3.32
C ASN A 88 -32.30 -14.83 -4.83
N MET A 89 -31.32 -14.13 -5.39
CA MET A 89 -31.25 -13.89 -6.83
C MET A 89 -30.55 -15.05 -7.55
N SER A 90 -31.08 -15.42 -8.74
CA SER A 90 -30.34 -16.35 -9.60
C SER A 90 -28.98 -15.78 -10.03
N ASN A 91 -28.01 -16.64 -10.35
CA ASN A 91 -26.70 -16.19 -10.74
C ASN A 91 -26.71 -15.22 -11.95
N LYS A 92 -27.60 -15.45 -12.93
CA LYS A 92 -27.81 -14.52 -14.05
C LYS A 92 -28.35 -13.17 -13.60
N THR A 93 -29.33 -13.16 -12.69
CA THR A 93 -29.94 -11.94 -12.16
C THR A 93 -28.98 -11.20 -11.24
N LYS A 94 -28.12 -11.91 -10.48
CA LYS A 94 -27.03 -11.31 -9.67
C LYS A 94 -26.05 -10.56 -10.56
N GLN A 95 -25.62 -11.16 -11.65
CA GLN A 95 -24.66 -10.56 -12.59
C GLN A 95 -25.24 -9.36 -13.35
N GLN A 96 -26.56 -9.34 -13.58
CA GLN A 96 -27.22 -8.25 -14.33
C GLN A 96 -27.67 -7.10 -13.44
N ALA A 97 -27.96 -7.35 -12.16
CA ALA A 97 -28.60 -6.37 -11.27
C ALA A 97 -27.66 -5.81 -10.19
N ALA A 98 -26.49 -6.40 -9.98
CA ALA A 98 -25.57 -5.98 -8.92
C ALA A 98 -24.26 -5.41 -9.47
N ASP A 99 -23.86 -4.27 -8.93
CA ASP A 99 -22.54 -3.67 -9.25
C ASP A 99 -21.41 -4.44 -8.56
N LEU A 100 -21.66 -5.07 -7.43
CA LEU A 100 -20.69 -5.85 -6.67
C LEU A 100 -21.25 -7.23 -6.35
N VAL A 101 -20.55 -8.28 -6.72
CA VAL A 101 -20.95 -9.67 -6.55
C VAL A 101 -19.93 -10.39 -5.69
N ILE A 102 -20.43 -11.19 -4.74
CA ILE A 102 -19.56 -12.09 -3.96
C ILE A 102 -19.13 -13.27 -4.83
N THR A 103 -17.86 -13.66 -4.78
CA THR A 103 -17.39 -14.81 -5.55
C THR A 103 -17.86 -16.14 -4.96
N ASP A 104 -18.23 -17.08 -5.80
CA ASP A 104 -18.64 -18.43 -5.37
C ASP A 104 -17.47 -19.23 -4.79
N ASN A 105 -16.23 -18.92 -5.23
CA ASN A 105 -14.98 -19.56 -4.81
C ASN A 105 -14.22 -18.75 -3.74
N ILE A 106 -14.93 -18.25 -2.71
CA ILE A 106 -14.24 -17.56 -1.61
C ILE A 106 -13.29 -18.56 -0.93
N GLN A 107 -12.03 -18.18 -0.80
CA GLN A 107 -11.04 -18.92 -0.03
C GLN A 107 -11.43 -18.94 1.47
N ASN A 108 -10.92 -19.90 2.23
CA ASN A 108 -11.21 -20.01 3.66
C ASN A 108 -10.87 -18.74 4.44
N THR A 109 -9.85 -18.01 3.97
CA THR A 109 -9.48 -16.70 4.49
C THR A 109 -9.56 -15.65 3.39
N THR A 110 -10.14 -14.52 3.72
CA THR A 110 -10.31 -13.41 2.79
C THR A 110 -9.53 -12.19 3.23
N PHE A 111 -9.24 -11.32 2.27
CA PHE A 111 -8.59 -10.05 2.53
C PHE A 111 -9.23 -8.91 1.73
N LEU A 112 -9.09 -7.71 2.26
CA LEU A 112 -9.33 -6.45 1.59
C LEU A 112 -8.12 -5.55 1.84
N ASN A 113 -7.55 -4.99 0.80
CA ASN A 113 -6.51 -3.97 0.90
C ASN A 113 -6.87 -2.82 -0.04
N ILE A 114 -7.05 -1.66 0.56
CA ILE A 114 -7.21 -0.40 -0.17
C ILE A 114 -6.03 0.45 0.25
N SER A 115 -5.35 1.01 -0.72
CA SER A 115 -4.18 1.79 -0.43
C SER A 115 -4.01 2.95 -1.43
N SER A 116 -3.61 4.17 -1.00
CA SER A 116 -3.40 5.35 -1.85
C SER A 116 -2.34 6.30 -1.30
N THR A 117 -1.51 6.90 -2.17
CA THR A 117 -0.57 7.98 -1.86
C THR A 117 -0.69 9.12 -2.85
N ILE A 118 -0.76 10.32 -2.33
CA ILE A 118 -0.45 11.54 -3.08
C ILE A 118 0.91 12.02 -2.58
N LYS A 119 1.96 11.75 -3.35
CA LYS A 119 3.29 12.26 -3.05
C LYS A 119 3.36 13.70 -3.56
N GLY A 120 3.63 14.61 -2.65
CA GLY A 120 3.79 16.03 -2.92
C GLY A 120 5.19 16.38 -3.44
N PRO A 121 5.55 17.67 -3.43
CA PRO A 121 6.88 18.10 -3.81
C PRO A 121 7.94 17.38 -2.96
N SER A 122 8.81 16.65 -3.63
CA SER A 122 9.83 15.84 -3.00
C SER A 122 11.11 15.91 -3.83
N PHE A 123 12.24 16.04 -3.17
CA PHE A 123 13.52 16.31 -3.84
C PHE A 123 14.59 15.32 -3.38
N MET A 124 15.38 14.85 -4.32
CA MET A 124 16.56 14.02 -4.09
C MET A 124 17.76 14.60 -4.81
N PHE A 125 18.92 14.53 -4.14
CA PHE A 125 20.20 14.95 -4.69
C PHE A 125 21.26 13.92 -4.36
N THR A 126 22.14 13.60 -5.33
CA THR A 126 23.26 12.68 -5.14
C THR A 126 24.59 13.39 -5.47
N ASN A 127 25.55 13.28 -4.58
CA ASN A 127 26.90 13.84 -4.74
C ASN A 127 27.94 12.71 -4.62
N GLY A 128 28.01 11.87 -5.65
CA GLY A 128 28.97 10.76 -5.71
C GLY A 128 28.74 9.69 -4.65
N ASP A 129 29.28 9.89 -3.47
CA ASP A 129 29.28 8.92 -2.37
C ASP A 129 28.11 9.10 -1.38
N ASP A 130 27.48 10.26 -1.43
CA ASP A 130 26.38 10.64 -0.54
C ASP A 130 25.12 10.99 -1.34
N ALA A 131 23.97 10.69 -0.78
CA ALA A 131 22.68 11.07 -1.33
C ALA A 131 21.74 11.53 -0.22
N PHE A 132 20.96 12.57 -0.50
CA PHE A 132 20.00 13.18 0.40
C PHE A 132 18.65 13.31 -0.28
N ALA A 133 17.58 13.18 0.50
CA ALA A 133 16.25 13.48 0.00
C ALA A 133 15.35 14.04 1.09
N ILE A 134 14.38 14.85 0.64
CA ILE A 134 13.23 15.27 1.42
C ILE A 134 11.99 14.81 0.67
N THR A 135 11.08 14.15 1.37
CA THR A 135 9.85 13.60 0.81
C THR A 135 8.65 14.14 1.55
N THR A 136 7.57 14.38 0.83
CA THR A 136 6.27 14.71 1.42
C THR A 136 5.20 13.83 0.78
N ALA A 137 4.27 13.31 1.58
CA ALA A 137 3.16 12.55 1.07
C ALA A 137 1.92 12.64 1.96
N LEU A 138 0.75 12.60 1.36
CA LEU A 138 -0.51 12.28 2.00
C LEU A 138 -0.80 10.81 1.70
N ARG A 139 -0.91 10.00 2.75
CA ARG A 139 -1.16 8.55 2.62
C ARG A 139 -2.39 8.16 3.41
N GLY A 140 -3.07 7.14 2.96
CA GLY A 140 -4.14 6.52 3.72
C GLY A 140 -4.33 5.07 3.27
N GLY A 141 -5.05 4.28 4.02
CA GLY A 141 -5.32 2.90 3.66
C GLY A 141 -6.33 2.22 4.57
N VAL A 142 -6.87 1.16 4.04
CA VAL A 142 -7.71 0.21 4.77
C VAL A 142 -7.18 -1.18 4.48
N SER A 143 -6.96 -1.95 5.50
CA SER A 143 -6.60 -3.36 5.35
C SER A 143 -7.44 -4.23 6.27
N ALA A 144 -7.87 -5.37 5.78
CA ALA A 144 -8.50 -6.41 6.57
C ALA A 144 -7.97 -7.76 6.09
N PHE A 145 -7.55 -8.60 7.01
CA PHE A 145 -6.93 -9.89 6.74
C PHE A 145 -7.50 -10.97 7.64
N ASN A 146 -7.39 -12.21 7.19
CA ASN A 146 -7.88 -13.40 7.87
C ASN A 146 -9.40 -13.35 8.16
N LEU A 147 -10.17 -12.66 7.31
CA LEU A 147 -11.61 -12.63 7.44
C LEU A 147 -12.17 -14.02 7.06
N PRO A 148 -12.90 -14.70 7.94
CA PRO A 148 -13.54 -15.96 7.59
C PRO A 148 -14.57 -15.76 6.48
N LYS A 149 -14.62 -16.72 5.55
CA LYS A 149 -15.60 -16.74 4.46
C LYS A 149 -17.03 -16.54 4.96
N THR A 150 -17.39 -17.20 6.03
CA THR A 150 -18.73 -17.13 6.62
C THR A 150 -19.09 -15.74 7.15
N LEU A 151 -18.14 -15.05 7.80
CA LEU A 151 -18.37 -13.67 8.23
C LEU A 151 -18.55 -12.71 7.05
N VAL A 152 -17.75 -12.87 6.00
CA VAL A 152 -17.88 -12.05 4.79
C VAL A 152 -19.23 -12.30 4.11
N GLN A 153 -19.65 -13.54 3.99
CA GLN A 153 -20.96 -13.91 3.42
C GLN A 153 -22.12 -13.35 4.27
N LEU A 154 -22.07 -13.53 5.58
CA LEU A 154 -23.09 -13.00 6.49
C LEU A 154 -23.17 -11.47 6.45
N ALA A 155 -22.01 -10.81 6.36
CA ALA A 155 -21.94 -9.36 6.21
C ALA A 155 -22.56 -8.90 4.87
N TYR A 156 -22.22 -9.57 3.78
CA TYR A 156 -22.72 -9.28 2.44
C TYR A 156 -24.24 -9.47 2.35
N GLU A 157 -24.75 -10.57 2.88
CA GLU A 157 -26.17 -10.93 2.86
C GLU A 157 -26.98 -10.26 3.98
N ASN A 158 -26.36 -9.40 4.77
CA ASN A 158 -27.00 -8.71 5.90
C ASN A 158 -27.64 -9.69 6.91
N LEU A 159 -26.88 -10.73 7.29
CA LEU A 159 -27.32 -11.84 8.16
C LEU A 159 -28.56 -12.59 7.63
N ASN A 160 -28.74 -12.62 6.31
CA ASN A 160 -29.82 -13.35 5.65
C ASN A 160 -29.25 -14.48 4.79
N ALA A 161 -28.58 -15.43 5.42
CA ALA A 161 -28.00 -16.61 4.80
C ALA A 161 -28.60 -17.88 5.43
N PRO A 162 -29.76 -18.35 4.94
CA PRO A 162 -30.46 -19.50 5.55
C PRO A 162 -29.61 -20.77 5.63
N SER A 163 -28.69 -20.96 4.69
CA SER A 163 -27.76 -22.10 4.69
C SER A 163 -26.78 -22.11 5.86
N LEU A 164 -26.59 -20.97 6.53
CA LEU A 164 -25.69 -20.81 7.66
C LEU A 164 -26.40 -20.71 9.02
N TYR A 165 -27.74 -20.80 9.05
CA TYR A 165 -28.47 -20.70 10.31
C TYR A 165 -28.25 -21.91 11.20
N ASN A 166 -28.20 -21.66 12.52
CA ASN A 166 -28.01 -22.65 13.57
C ASN A 166 -26.72 -23.49 13.45
N GLN A 167 -25.75 -23.04 12.64
CA GLN A 167 -24.44 -23.68 12.58
C GLN A 167 -23.47 -22.97 13.52
N PRO A 168 -22.68 -23.71 14.33
CA PRO A 168 -21.62 -23.14 15.13
C PRO A 168 -20.42 -22.80 14.23
N PHE A 169 -19.92 -21.60 14.34
CA PHE A 169 -18.72 -21.13 13.67
C PHE A 169 -17.66 -20.78 14.68
N LYS A 170 -16.43 -21.17 14.38
CA LYS A 170 -15.27 -20.88 15.19
C LYS A 170 -14.17 -20.22 14.36
N VAL A 171 -13.60 -19.15 14.87
CA VAL A 171 -12.51 -18.40 14.27
C VAL A 171 -11.35 -18.33 15.23
N ASP A 172 -10.34 -19.15 14.99
CA ASP A 172 -9.16 -19.26 15.86
C ASP A 172 -7.94 -18.46 15.36
N ASN A 173 -7.96 -18.02 14.07
CA ASN A 173 -6.78 -17.42 13.41
C ASN A 173 -6.69 -15.90 13.55
N GLY A 174 -7.48 -15.31 14.42
CA GLY A 174 -7.49 -13.86 14.63
C GLY A 174 -7.90 -13.05 13.38
N VAL A 175 -8.93 -12.25 13.51
CA VAL A 175 -9.38 -11.30 12.48
C VAL A 175 -8.74 -9.95 12.77
N ALA A 176 -8.12 -9.32 11.79
CA ALA A 176 -7.49 -8.02 11.95
C ALA A 176 -7.89 -7.08 10.81
N GLY A 177 -8.31 -5.88 11.18
CA GLY A 177 -8.56 -4.80 10.23
C GLY A 177 -8.09 -3.47 10.80
N ALA A 178 -7.57 -2.60 9.95
CA ALA A 178 -7.23 -1.23 10.32
C ALA A 178 -7.45 -0.28 9.15
N ALA A 179 -7.71 0.98 9.49
CA ALA A 179 -7.80 2.08 8.55
C ALA A 179 -7.02 3.26 9.13
N MET A 180 -6.29 3.98 8.29
CA MET A 180 -5.48 5.11 8.71
C MET A 180 -5.32 6.11 7.56
N ALA A 181 -5.35 7.41 7.88
CA ALA A 181 -5.03 8.49 6.95
C ALA A 181 -4.08 9.46 7.63
N TRP A 182 -2.97 9.82 6.94
CA TRP A 182 -1.92 10.67 7.51
C TRP A 182 -1.17 11.45 6.45
N PHE A 183 -0.58 12.55 6.88
CA PHE A 183 0.45 13.27 6.14
C PHE A 183 1.82 12.88 6.70
N GLU A 184 2.80 12.77 5.82
CA GLU A 184 4.17 12.48 6.23
C GLU A 184 5.17 13.45 5.60
N VAL A 185 6.21 13.77 6.37
CA VAL A 185 7.40 14.45 5.90
C VAL A 185 8.60 13.60 6.28
N GLY A 186 9.41 13.24 5.28
CA GLY A 186 10.55 12.36 5.45
C GLY A 186 11.86 13.03 5.07
N GLY A 187 12.92 12.73 5.83
CA GLY A 187 14.30 12.99 5.48
C GLY A 187 15.05 11.69 5.25
N SER A 188 15.78 11.58 4.15
CA SER A 188 16.51 10.37 3.79
C SER A 188 17.97 10.68 3.53
N TYR A 189 18.84 9.80 3.98
CA TYR A 189 20.26 9.83 3.74
C TYR A 189 20.78 8.47 3.30
N ALA A 190 21.60 8.43 2.29
CA ALA A 190 22.30 7.21 1.89
C ALA A 190 23.77 7.51 1.60
N LYS A 191 24.61 6.51 1.84
CA LYS A 191 26.06 6.62 1.69
C LYS A 191 26.64 5.38 1.03
N LYS A 192 27.62 5.59 0.16
CA LYS A 192 28.52 4.54 -0.30
C LYS A 192 29.44 4.13 0.87
N LEU A 193 29.27 2.91 1.35
CA LEU A 193 29.99 2.39 2.50
C LEU A 193 31.37 1.85 2.13
N SER A 194 31.46 1.16 1.00
CA SER A 194 32.71 0.57 0.51
C SER A 194 32.65 0.36 -1.00
N GLU A 195 33.81 0.41 -1.62
CA GLU A 195 33.98 0.14 -3.04
C GLU A 195 35.26 -0.66 -3.26
N ASN A 196 35.17 -1.72 -4.03
CA ASN A 196 36.33 -2.48 -4.49
C ASN A 196 36.33 -2.62 -6.03
N ALA A 197 37.27 -3.34 -6.60
CA ALA A 197 37.37 -3.49 -8.06
C ALA A 197 36.08 -4.05 -8.71
N LYS A 198 35.28 -4.87 -7.98
CA LYS A 198 34.13 -5.60 -8.52
C LYS A 198 32.80 -5.12 -7.98
N TYR A 199 32.72 -4.66 -6.73
CA TYR A 199 31.49 -4.34 -6.03
C TYR A 199 31.48 -2.94 -5.43
N ILE A 200 30.28 -2.36 -5.29
CA ILE A 200 30.00 -1.18 -4.49
C ILE A 200 28.91 -1.53 -3.49
N TYR A 201 29.07 -1.11 -2.25
CA TYR A 201 28.14 -1.31 -1.14
C TYR A 201 27.63 0.04 -0.69
N ALA A 202 26.31 0.14 -0.49
CA ALA A 202 25.67 1.36 0.01
C ALA A 202 24.67 1.03 1.10
N GLY A 203 24.58 1.92 2.10
CA GLY A 203 23.55 1.91 3.14
C GLY A 203 22.71 3.17 3.05
N GLY A 204 21.46 3.10 3.55
CA GLY A 204 20.58 4.25 3.60
C GLY A 204 19.57 4.14 4.71
N VAL A 205 19.11 5.29 5.19
CA VAL A 205 18.08 5.42 6.22
C VAL A 205 17.14 6.55 5.85
N SER A 206 15.85 6.37 6.15
CA SER A 206 14.83 7.42 6.09
C SER A 206 14.14 7.53 7.44
N LEU A 207 13.91 8.75 7.90
CA LEU A 207 13.08 9.05 9.06
C LEU A 207 11.91 9.92 8.61
N LYS A 208 10.70 9.51 8.99
CA LYS A 208 9.46 10.19 8.59
C LYS A 208 8.67 10.60 9.83
N ALA A 209 8.24 11.84 9.89
CA ALA A 209 7.28 12.34 10.87
C ALA A 209 5.88 12.19 10.28
N LEU A 210 4.95 11.67 11.07
CA LEU A 210 3.58 11.36 10.67
C LEU A 210 2.59 12.19 11.44
N VAL A 211 1.60 12.76 10.74
CA VAL A 211 0.47 13.53 11.29
C VAL A 211 -0.83 12.83 10.89
N GLY A 212 -1.50 12.19 11.85
CA GLY A 212 -2.71 11.39 11.63
C GLY A 212 -3.98 12.24 11.58
N PHE A 213 -4.83 12.01 10.57
CA PHE A 213 -6.12 12.67 10.38
C PHE A 213 -7.31 11.77 10.65
N ALA A 214 -7.13 10.47 10.51
CA ALA A 214 -8.12 9.46 10.83
C ALA A 214 -7.40 8.16 11.18
N GLY A 215 -7.94 7.45 12.14
CA GLY A 215 -7.46 6.12 12.52
C GLY A 215 -8.59 5.25 13.03
N GLY A 216 -8.50 3.97 12.76
CA GLY A 216 -9.42 2.99 13.31
C GLY A 216 -8.87 1.58 13.15
N TYR A 217 -9.30 0.69 14.03
CA TYR A 217 -8.94 -0.71 13.96
C TYR A 217 -10.06 -1.59 14.53
N GLY A 218 -10.04 -2.85 14.12
CA GLY A 218 -10.82 -3.93 14.71
C GLY A 218 -9.98 -5.18 14.77
N LEU A 219 -9.91 -5.80 15.93
CA LEU A 219 -9.14 -7.02 16.19
C LEU A 219 -10.00 -8.02 16.94
N SER A 220 -9.95 -9.27 16.54
CA SER A 220 -10.51 -10.34 17.35
C SER A 220 -9.60 -11.55 17.28
N ASN A 221 -9.12 -12.02 18.42
CA ASN A 221 -8.25 -13.19 18.50
C ASN A 221 -9.05 -14.50 18.40
N SER A 222 -10.28 -14.50 18.87
CA SER A 222 -11.21 -15.62 18.77
C SER A 222 -12.64 -15.14 18.70
N ILE A 223 -13.44 -15.78 17.87
CA ILE A 223 -14.89 -15.56 17.81
C ILE A 223 -15.54 -16.91 17.61
N ASP A 224 -16.28 -17.36 18.62
CA ASP A 224 -17.24 -18.44 18.45
C ASP A 224 -18.61 -17.80 18.31
N TYR A 225 -19.39 -18.17 17.29
CA TYR A 225 -20.69 -17.56 17.07
C TYR A 225 -21.67 -18.49 16.37
N THR A 226 -22.95 -18.19 16.54
CA THR A 226 -24.05 -18.77 15.78
C THR A 226 -24.92 -17.66 15.22
N VAL A 227 -25.65 -17.95 14.14
CA VAL A 227 -26.71 -17.11 13.58
C VAL A 227 -28.00 -17.90 13.61
N PRO A 228 -28.78 -17.84 14.66
CA PRO A 228 -30.01 -18.67 14.81
C PRO A 228 -31.05 -18.39 13.72
N TYR A 229 -31.22 -17.14 13.34
CA TYR A 229 -32.13 -16.69 12.29
C TYR A 229 -31.74 -15.31 11.77
N ARG A 230 -32.40 -14.85 10.74
CA ARG A 230 -32.12 -13.57 10.10
C ARG A 230 -32.07 -12.42 11.12
N GLY A 231 -30.94 -11.73 11.13
CA GLY A 231 -30.72 -10.54 11.97
C GLY A 231 -30.44 -10.85 13.44
N ASN A 232 -30.23 -12.12 13.81
CA ASN A 232 -29.70 -12.49 15.11
C ASN A 232 -28.21 -12.86 14.96
N PHE A 233 -27.38 -12.36 15.85
CA PHE A 233 -25.98 -12.71 15.97
C PHE A 233 -25.68 -13.06 17.42
N SER A 234 -25.29 -14.29 17.66
CA SER A 234 -25.06 -14.80 19.02
C SER A 234 -23.61 -15.26 19.15
N PRO A 235 -22.70 -14.34 19.54
CA PRO A 235 -21.35 -14.71 19.87
C PRO A 235 -21.30 -15.41 21.23
N THR A 236 -20.42 -16.41 21.29
CA THR A 236 -20.01 -17.09 22.52
C THR A 236 -18.49 -16.96 22.57
N ASN A 237 -17.92 -16.52 23.71
CA ASN A 237 -16.47 -16.31 23.87
C ASN A 237 -15.88 -15.32 22.84
N LEU A 238 -16.55 -14.18 22.61
CA LEU A 238 -16.03 -13.13 21.75
C LEU A 238 -14.99 -12.29 22.48
N ASN A 239 -13.76 -12.21 21.92
CA ASN A 239 -12.73 -11.26 22.31
C ASN A 239 -12.54 -10.23 21.20
N LEU A 240 -13.02 -9.02 21.42
CA LEU A 240 -13.05 -7.96 20.41
C LEU A 240 -12.38 -6.69 20.93
N GLY A 241 -11.31 -6.27 20.28
CA GLY A 241 -10.74 -4.94 20.43
C GLY A 241 -11.10 -4.07 19.22
N TYR A 242 -11.59 -2.88 19.43
CA TYR A 242 -11.73 -1.89 18.36
C TYR A 242 -11.49 -0.47 18.89
N GLY A 243 -11.11 0.40 17.99
CA GLY A 243 -10.95 1.82 18.30
C GLY A 243 -11.08 2.67 17.06
N HIS A 244 -11.41 3.93 17.28
CA HIS A 244 -11.49 4.93 16.22
C HIS A 244 -11.10 6.31 16.73
N SER A 245 -10.61 7.12 15.80
CA SER A 245 -10.31 8.54 15.97
C SER A 245 -10.65 9.21 14.64
N ILE A 246 -11.86 9.75 14.56
CA ILE A 246 -12.41 10.39 13.36
C ILE A 246 -13.16 11.62 13.78
N ASN A 247 -12.87 12.75 13.15
CA ASN A 247 -13.65 13.97 13.37
C ASN A 247 -14.77 14.03 12.32
N THR A 248 -16.02 13.85 12.75
CA THR A 248 -17.20 13.88 11.88
C THR A 248 -17.84 15.27 11.79
N GLU A 249 -17.44 16.20 12.67
CA GLU A 249 -18.08 17.53 12.78
C GLU A 249 -17.30 18.65 12.10
N LYS A 250 -16.02 18.44 11.79
CA LYS A 250 -15.11 19.42 11.19
C LYS A 250 -14.52 18.90 9.89
N ALA A 251 -13.87 19.80 9.14
CA ALA A 251 -13.16 19.41 7.93
C ALA A 251 -12.26 18.18 8.18
N PRO A 252 -12.35 17.14 7.36
CA PRO A 252 -11.76 15.83 7.65
C PRO A 252 -10.23 15.85 7.71
N ILE A 253 -9.58 16.87 7.13
CA ILE A 253 -8.13 17.03 7.10
C ILE A 253 -7.77 18.40 7.62
N SER A 254 -7.17 18.46 8.80
CA SER A 254 -6.68 19.70 9.41
C SER A 254 -5.29 19.48 10.00
N LEU A 255 -4.28 20.10 9.40
CA LEU A 255 -2.91 20.08 9.92
C LEU A 255 -2.78 20.81 11.26
N SER A 256 -3.67 21.76 11.53
CA SER A 256 -3.67 22.53 12.79
C SER A 256 -4.26 21.77 13.98
N ASN A 257 -5.01 20.70 13.73
CA ASN A 257 -5.62 19.89 14.79
C ASN A 257 -5.56 18.39 14.43
N PRO A 258 -4.36 17.80 14.47
CA PRO A 258 -4.18 16.38 14.15
C PRO A 258 -4.85 15.49 15.19
N LEU A 259 -5.36 14.36 14.75
CA LEU A 259 -5.97 13.35 15.63
C LEU A 259 -4.93 12.42 16.24
N GLY A 260 -3.77 12.34 15.64
CA GLY A 260 -2.64 11.55 16.11
C GLY A 260 -1.32 12.00 15.52
N SER A 261 -0.23 11.50 16.10
CA SER A 261 1.13 11.72 15.60
C SER A 261 2.00 10.49 15.79
N GLY A 262 3.06 10.43 15.02
CA GLY A 262 3.99 9.32 15.11
C GLY A 262 5.20 9.47 14.22
N THR A 263 5.98 8.40 14.13
CA THR A 263 7.18 8.34 13.31
C THR A 263 7.33 6.97 12.68
N THR A 264 7.97 6.93 11.52
CA THR A 264 8.43 5.69 10.90
C THR A 264 9.88 5.82 10.44
N MET A 265 10.54 4.68 10.33
CA MET A 265 11.91 4.58 9.87
C MET A 265 12.01 3.52 8.77
N ASP A 266 12.79 3.82 7.73
CA ASP A 266 13.21 2.85 6.72
C ASP A 266 14.72 2.67 6.80
N ILE A 267 15.18 1.43 6.63
CA ILE A 267 16.60 1.08 6.58
C ILE A 267 16.83 0.27 5.30
N GLY A 268 17.85 0.59 4.56
CA GLY A 268 18.17 -0.09 3.32
C GLY A 268 19.66 -0.36 3.13
N PHE A 269 19.93 -1.44 2.42
CA PHE A 269 21.26 -1.85 2.01
C PHE A 269 21.22 -2.27 0.55
N THR A 270 22.22 -1.87 -0.22
CA THR A 270 22.32 -2.22 -1.64
C THR A 270 23.76 -2.57 -2.02
N VAL A 271 23.92 -3.63 -2.80
CA VAL A 271 25.18 -4.04 -3.41
C VAL A 271 25.01 -4.04 -4.91
N ILE A 272 25.96 -3.48 -5.63
CA ILE A 272 26.03 -3.62 -7.08
C ILE A 272 27.31 -4.34 -7.50
N GLN A 273 27.22 -5.15 -8.56
CA GLN A 273 28.38 -5.59 -9.30
C GLN A 273 28.64 -4.61 -10.44
N LYS A 274 29.82 -4.01 -10.44
CA LYS A 274 30.26 -3.11 -11.51
C LYS A 274 30.26 -3.85 -12.86
N LYS A 275 29.81 -3.18 -13.90
CA LYS A 275 29.96 -3.67 -15.26
C LYS A 275 31.37 -3.35 -15.75
N HIS A 276 32.15 -4.35 -16.13
CA HIS A 276 33.42 -4.12 -16.78
C HIS A 276 33.16 -3.57 -18.19
N THR A 277 33.12 -2.27 -18.32
CA THR A 277 33.18 -1.62 -19.63
C THR A 277 34.63 -1.71 -20.07
N LYS A 278 34.91 -2.43 -21.17
CA LYS A 278 36.20 -2.28 -21.85
C LYS A 278 36.25 -0.81 -22.24
N SER A 279 37.02 -0.01 -21.52
CA SER A 279 37.31 1.36 -21.90
C SER A 279 37.98 1.29 -23.27
N ARG A 280 37.28 1.73 -24.31
CA ARG A 280 37.98 2.07 -25.56
C ARG A 280 38.93 3.18 -25.18
N PRO A 281 40.25 3.04 -25.46
CA PRO A 281 41.15 4.12 -25.18
C PRO A 281 40.66 5.34 -25.96
N TYR A 282 40.24 6.34 -25.23
CA TYR A 282 39.93 7.65 -25.80
C TYR A 282 41.28 8.25 -26.17
N TYR A 283 41.54 8.47 -27.45
CA TYR A 283 42.67 9.23 -27.90
C TYR A 283 42.53 10.65 -27.32
N SER A 284 43.30 10.94 -26.27
CA SER A 284 43.43 12.28 -25.75
C SER A 284 44.11 13.11 -26.83
N CYS A 285 43.44 14.14 -27.32
CA CYS A 285 44.14 15.20 -28.06
C CYS A 285 45.20 15.79 -27.15
N PRO A 286 46.49 15.80 -27.56
CA PRO A 286 47.53 16.49 -26.83
C PRO A 286 47.33 17.99 -27.01
N ASN A 287 47.40 18.73 -25.91
CA ASN A 287 47.38 20.17 -25.76
C ASN A 287 46.03 20.81 -25.37
N LEU A 288 45.85 20.82 -24.05
CA LEU A 288 45.46 22.04 -23.33
C LEU A 288 45.79 21.83 -21.84
N THR A 289 46.64 22.68 -21.37
CA THR A 289 47.23 22.72 -20.04
C THR A 289 46.18 22.84 -18.93
N GLY A 290 46.35 22.04 -17.89
CA GLY A 290 45.90 22.36 -16.54
C GLY A 290 44.41 22.20 -16.27
N GLY A 291 43.94 20.96 -16.06
CA GLY A 291 42.66 20.68 -15.46
C GLY A 291 42.70 19.29 -14.83
N SER A 292 42.54 19.21 -13.54
CA SER A 292 42.40 18.03 -12.76
C SER A 292 41.36 17.10 -13.44
N SER A 293 41.81 15.93 -13.93
CA SER A 293 40.94 14.91 -14.48
C SER A 293 40.07 14.35 -13.35
N SER A 294 38.91 14.94 -13.17
CA SER A 294 37.90 14.27 -12.37
C SER A 294 37.53 12.95 -13.09
N GLN A 295 38.05 11.86 -12.58
CA GLN A 295 37.54 10.53 -12.91
C GLN A 295 36.06 10.50 -12.57
N TYR A 296 35.21 10.85 -13.54
CA TYR A 296 33.78 10.59 -13.42
C TYR A 296 33.59 9.09 -13.39
N THR A 297 33.46 8.58 -12.20
CA THR A 297 33.25 7.18 -11.92
C THR A 297 32.02 6.67 -12.65
N THR A 298 32.20 5.71 -13.52
CA THR A 298 31.18 4.87 -14.16
C THR A 298 30.37 4.03 -13.15
N ALA A 299 30.24 4.47 -11.91
CA ALA A 299 29.53 3.82 -10.82
C ALA A 299 28.02 3.61 -11.09
N LYS A 300 27.47 4.25 -12.12
CA LYS A 300 26.04 4.17 -12.46
C LYS A 300 25.68 2.98 -13.38
N ASN A 301 26.67 2.24 -13.92
CA ASN A 301 26.45 1.06 -14.74
C ASN A 301 26.86 -0.21 -13.98
N TYR A 302 25.88 -1.02 -13.65
CA TYR A 302 26.05 -2.30 -12.97
C TYR A 302 25.71 -3.47 -13.91
N LYS A 303 26.23 -4.66 -13.59
CA LYS A 303 25.80 -5.93 -14.18
C LYS A 303 24.55 -6.43 -13.47
N TRP A 304 24.56 -6.39 -12.13
CA TRP A 304 23.41 -6.64 -11.29
C TRP A 304 23.46 -5.79 -10.03
N LYS A 305 22.29 -5.58 -9.46
CA LYS A 305 22.05 -4.83 -8.23
C LYS A 305 21.19 -5.67 -7.31
N PHE A 306 21.63 -5.87 -6.07
CA PHE A 306 20.88 -6.53 -5.02
C PHE A 306 20.60 -5.54 -3.90
N GLY A 307 19.34 -5.47 -3.46
CA GLY A 307 18.90 -4.62 -2.37
C GLY A 307 18.15 -5.41 -1.31
N PHE A 308 18.29 -4.97 -0.07
CA PHE A 308 17.49 -5.41 1.07
C PHE A 308 17.04 -4.17 1.85
N SER A 309 15.81 -4.17 2.34
CA SER A 309 15.32 -3.06 3.16
C SER A 309 14.23 -3.50 4.14
N LEU A 310 14.14 -2.74 5.24
CA LEU A 310 13.00 -2.72 6.16
C LEU A 310 12.35 -1.36 6.03
N ILE A 311 11.06 -1.31 5.81
CA ILE A 311 10.33 -0.09 5.45
C ILE A 311 9.12 0.12 6.36
N ASP A 312 8.80 1.39 6.59
CA ASP A 312 7.67 1.87 7.41
C ASP A 312 7.65 1.28 8.84
N LEU A 313 8.84 1.13 9.48
CA LEU A 313 8.93 0.64 10.87
C LEU A 313 8.47 1.74 11.83
N GLY A 314 7.32 1.56 12.45
CA GLY A 314 6.70 2.52 13.37
C GLY A 314 5.20 2.67 13.12
N GLY A 315 4.61 3.79 13.57
CA GLY A 315 3.17 4.00 13.43
C GLY A 315 2.70 5.30 14.07
N ILE A 316 1.40 5.40 14.26
CA ILE A 316 0.73 6.61 14.79
C ILE A 316 -0.01 6.28 16.08
N THR A 317 0.19 7.11 17.10
CA THR A 317 -0.66 7.15 18.29
C THR A 317 -1.77 8.15 18.08
N PHE A 318 -3.00 7.70 18.13
CA PHE A 318 -4.20 8.52 18.09
C PHE A 318 -4.65 8.80 19.52
N SER A 319 -4.84 10.08 19.87
CA SER A 319 -5.21 10.52 21.21
C SER A 319 -6.26 11.64 21.23
N ASN A 320 -6.46 12.32 20.09
CA ASN A 320 -7.48 13.36 19.98
C ASN A 320 -8.75 12.74 19.36
N SER A 321 -9.90 12.96 20.00
CA SER A 321 -11.18 12.34 19.60
C SER A 321 -11.08 10.82 19.43
N ALA A 322 -10.23 10.18 20.24
CA ALA A 322 -9.96 8.76 20.18
C ALA A 322 -10.79 8.01 21.23
N SER A 323 -11.38 6.90 20.80
CA SER A 323 -12.06 5.94 21.68
C SER A 323 -11.60 4.54 21.29
N ALA A 324 -11.23 3.73 22.27
CA ALA A 324 -10.86 2.35 22.06
C ALA A 324 -11.44 1.45 23.16
N TYR A 325 -12.02 0.35 22.74
CA TYR A 325 -12.73 -0.60 23.54
C TYR A 325 -12.08 -1.99 23.37
N ASN A 326 -11.90 -2.68 24.48
CA ASN A 326 -11.41 -4.06 24.46
C ASN A 326 -12.35 -4.93 25.30
N TYR A 327 -13.13 -5.74 24.62
CA TYR A 327 -14.09 -6.68 25.20
C TYR A 327 -13.45 -8.04 25.32
N LYS A 328 -13.71 -8.74 26.44
CA LYS A 328 -13.21 -10.08 26.69
C LYS A 328 -14.35 -10.99 27.15
N ASN A 329 -14.32 -12.21 26.61
CA ASN A 329 -15.26 -13.29 26.97
C ASN A 329 -16.72 -12.85 26.90
N VAL A 330 -17.11 -12.22 25.79
CA VAL A 330 -18.50 -11.77 25.61
C VAL A 330 -19.36 -12.92 25.13
N ASP A 331 -20.36 -13.25 25.94
CA ASP A 331 -21.46 -14.15 25.61
C ASP A 331 -22.75 -13.37 25.58
N THR A 332 -23.38 -13.29 24.42
CA THR A 332 -24.63 -12.53 24.27
C THR A 332 -25.43 -13.03 23.07
N SER A 333 -26.68 -12.60 23.01
CA SER A 333 -27.52 -12.76 21.82
C SER A 333 -28.02 -11.38 21.37
N TRP A 334 -27.60 -10.98 20.19
CA TRP A 334 -28.00 -9.71 19.63
C TRP A 334 -29.09 -9.90 18.58
N ASP A 335 -30.32 -9.77 19.02
CA ASP A 335 -31.49 -9.85 18.14
C ASP A 335 -31.71 -8.54 17.40
N LYS A 336 -32.26 -8.66 16.18
CA LYS A 336 -32.64 -7.54 15.31
C LYS A 336 -31.49 -6.57 14.99
N ILE A 337 -30.22 -7.05 14.98
CA ILE A 337 -29.05 -6.24 14.67
C ILE A 337 -29.19 -5.54 13.31
N THR A 338 -29.90 -6.13 12.36
CA THR A 338 -30.12 -5.55 11.03
C THR A 338 -31.07 -4.36 11.01
N ARG A 339 -31.85 -4.16 12.08
CA ARG A 339 -32.79 -3.03 12.23
C ARG A 339 -32.17 -1.83 12.92
N VAL A 340 -31.02 -2.02 13.52
CA VAL A 340 -30.29 -0.94 14.18
C VAL A 340 -29.65 -0.03 13.12
N ASN A 341 -29.86 1.25 13.23
CA ASN A 341 -29.34 2.26 12.29
C ASN A 341 -28.67 3.42 13.05
N PRO A 342 -27.50 3.19 13.65
CA PRO A 342 -26.76 4.25 14.32
C PRO A 342 -26.31 5.29 13.30
N LYS A 343 -26.46 6.56 13.61
CA LYS A 343 -26.11 7.67 12.73
C LYS A 343 -24.70 8.23 13.02
N THR A 344 -24.19 7.99 14.21
CA THR A 344 -22.88 8.48 14.67
C THR A 344 -22.05 7.33 15.23
N LEU A 345 -20.72 7.49 15.26
CA LEU A 345 -19.82 6.51 15.89
C LEU A 345 -20.10 6.37 17.39
N ALA A 346 -20.40 7.47 18.09
CA ALA A 346 -20.77 7.42 19.49
C ALA A 346 -22.03 6.56 19.76
N GLN A 347 -22.99 6.57 18.84
CA GLN A 347 -24.16 5.67 18.94
C GLN A 347 -23.77 4.21 18.70
N VAL A 348 -22.79 3.95 17.83
CA VAL A 348 -22.23 2.59 17.65
C VAL A 348 -21.55 2.14 18.93
N ASP A 349 -20.70 2.97 19.50
CA ASP A 349 -19.98 2.68 20.74
C ASP A 349 -20.94 2.37 21.90
N GLN A 350 -21.92 3.24 22.11
CA GLN A 350 -22.93 3.02 23.17
C GLN A 350 -23.71 1.72 22.94
N LEU A 351 -24.13 1.48 21.71
CA LEU A 351 -24.87 0.28 21.37
C LEU A 351 -24.06 -1.00 21.64
N MET A 352 -22.78 -1.02 21.26
CA MET A 352 -21.89 -2.16 21.49
C MET A 352 -21.62 -2.30 22.99
N TYR A 353 -21.40 -1.19 23.70
CA TYR A 353 -21.18 -1.19 25.13
C TYR A 353 -22.36 -1.82 25.90
N ASP A 354 -23.60 -1.41 25.55
CA ASP A 354 -24.82 -1.95 26.15
C ASP A 354 -25.03 -3.44 25.82
N LYS A 355 -24.81 -3.81 24.55
CA LYS A 355 -25.06 -5.19 24.08
C LYS A 355 -24.02 -6.19 24.54
N PHE A 356 -22.79 -5.77 24.74
CA PHE A 356 -21.69 -6.64 25.18
C PHE A 356 -21.45 -6.57 26.67
N ASN A 357 -22.39 -5.97 27.45
CA ASN A 357 -22.25 -5.80 28.88
C ASN A 357 -20.90 -5.12 29.24
N GLY A 358 -20.69 -3.95 28.67
CA GLY A 358 -19.44 -3.24 28.74
C GLY A 358 -18.98 -2.90 30.15
N ALA A 359 -19.91 -2.69 31.08
CA ALA A 359 -19.59 -2.45 32.48
C ALA A 359 -18.75 -3.58 33.12
N ASN A 360 -18.95 -4.83 32.69
CA ASN A 360 -18.24 -5.99 33.21
C ASN A 360 -17.14 -6.49 32.27
N ASN A 361 -17.28 -6.32 30.96
CA ASN A 361 -16.46 -6.98 29.98
C ASN A 361 -15.54 -6.03 29.18
N ALA A 362 -15.71 -4.69 29.31
CA ALA A 362 -14.95 -3.74 28.51
C ALA A 362 -13.85 -3.03 29.30
N SER A 363 -12.69 -2.89 28.67
CA SER A 363 -11.68 -1.88 29.03
C SER A 363 -11.74 -0.76 28.01
N VAL A 364 -11.93 0.48 28.47
CA VAL A 364 -12.08 1.66 27.61
C VAL A 364 -10.88 2.57 27.79
N THR A 365 -10.31 3.03 26.67
CA THR A 365 -9.20 3.98 26.66
C THR A 365 -9.49 5.10 25.66
N ASN A 366 -8.89 6.27 25.87
CA ASN A 366 -9.02 7.43 25.00
C ASN A 366 -7.82 7.58 24.05
N ARG A 367 -7.03 6.53 23.88
CA ARG A 367 -5.90 6.51 22.96
C ARG A 367 -5.62 5.10 22.49
N PHE A 368 -5.08 4.99 21.27
CA PHE A 368 -4.62 3.73 20.69
C PHE A 368 -3.48 3.97 19.69
N PHE A 369 -2.72 2.93 19.41
CA PHE A 369 -1.64 2.95 18.44
C PHE A 369 -1.99 2.08 17.23
N VAL A 370 -1.66 2.56 16.03
CA VAL A 370 -1.77 1.76 14.79
C VAL A 370 -0.42 1.74 14.10
N TRP A 371 0.10 0.53 13.89
CA TRP A 371 1.33 0.33 13.13
C TRP A 371 1.15 0.73 11.67
N ALA A 372 2.15 1.41 11.11
CA ALA A 372 2.26 1.68 9.68
C ALA A 372 2.44 0.35 8.90
N PRO A 373 2.28 0.35 7.57
CA PRO A 373 2.35 -0.87 6.76
C PRO A 373 3.79 -1.38 6.62
N SER A 374 4.37 -1.84 7.72
CA SER A 374 5.76 -2.30 7.83
C SER A 374 6.01 -3.55 6.99
N ALA A 375 7.14 -3.57 6.29
CA ALA A 375 7.54 -4.71 5.47
C ALA A 375 9.07 -4.86 5.36
N ALA A 376 9.50 -6.09 5.10
CA ALA A 376 10.83 -6.40 4.58
C ALA A 376 10.77 -6.51 3.06
N SER A 377 11.78 -6.01 2.37
CA SER A 377 11.86 -6.08 0.92
C SER A 377 13.21 -6.56 0.44
N ILE A 378 13.20 -7.42 -0.57
CA ILE A 378 14.38 -7.90 -1.29
C ILE A 378 14.21 -7.53 -2.75
N GLN A 379 15.25 -6.94 -3.35
CA GLN A 379 15.25 -6.54 -4.75
C GLN A 379 16.47 -7.11 -5.46
N TYR A 380 16.28 -7.68 -6.64
CA TYR A 380 17.37 -8.08 -7.53
C TYR A 380 17.12 -7.52 -8.92
N ASP A 381 18.08 -6.80 -9.46
CA ASP A 381 17.97 -6.14 -10.75
C ASP A 381 19.15 -6.53 -11.65
N TYR A 382 18.85 -7.01 -12.85
CA TYR A 382 19.83 -7.46 -13.82
C TYR A 382 19.83 -6.59 -15.07
N ASN A 383 21.00 -6.16 -15.49
CA ASN A 383 21.24 -5.35 -16.67
C ASN A 383 21.73 -6.23 -17.83
N PHE A 384 20.91 -6.41 -18.86
CA PHE A 384 21.28 -7.19 -20.04
C PHE A 384 22.20 -6.39 -21.00
N ASN A 385 21.78 -5.16 -21.36
CA ASN A 385 22.49 -4.39 -22.40
C ASN A 385 22.41 -2.86 -22.23
N ASP A 386 22.25 -2.34 -21.01
CA ASP A 386 22.10 -0.92 -20.66
C ASP A 386 20.77 -0.24 -21.11
N LEU A 387 19.94 -0.96 -21.86
CA LEU A 387 18.59 -0.55 -22.25
C LEU A 387 17.53 -1.51 -21.73
N ILE A 388 17.87 -2.80 -21.62
CA ILE A 388 16.95 -3.84 -21.16
C ILE A 388 17.41 -4.34 -19.80
N TYR A 389 16.49 -4.27 -18.85
CA TYR A 389 16.68 -4.71 -17.48
C TYR A 389 15.55 -5.64 -17.05
N ALA A 390 15.81 -6.45 -16.06
CA ALA A 390 14.76 -7.21 -15.38
C ALA A 390 14.95 -7.07 -13.86
N ASN A 391 13.90 -6.69 -13.18
CA ASN A 391 13.83 -6.60 -11.73
C ASN A 391 13.01 -7.76 -11.18
N PHE A 392 13.50 -8.38 -10.12
CA PHE A 392 12.78 -9.31 -9.28
C PHE A 392 12.71 -8.73 -7.86
N SER A 393 11.51 -8.61 -7.32
CA SER A 393 11.30 -8.03 -6.00
C SER A 393 10.35 -8.88 -5.18
N VAL A 394 10.65 -9.01 -3.90
CA VAL A 394 9.79 -9.61 -2.89
C VAL A 394 9.54 -8.58 -1.80
N VAL A 395 8.29 -8.37 -1.46
CA VAL A 395 7.89 -7.58 -0.29
C VAL A 395 7.08 -8.47 0.63
N GLN A 396 7.58 -8.64 1.84
CA GLN A 396 6.97 -9.46 2.88
C GLN A 396 6.51 -8.55 4.03
N ARG A 397 5.22 -8.59 4.31
CA ARG A 397 4.63 -7.93 5.48
C ARG A 397 5.33 -8.40 6.75
N VAL A 398 5.75 -7.44 7.59
CA VAL A 398 6.31 -7.73 8.92
C VAL A 398 5.21 -7.57 9.96
N VAL A 399 4.98 -8.62 10.72
CA VAL A 399 4.05 -8.62 11.85
C VAL A 399 4.87 -8.49 13.13
N ILE A 400 4.94 -7.26 13.65
CA ILE A 400 5.76 -6.96 14.84
C ILE A 400 5.02 -7.36 16.12
N ASN A 401 3.68 -7.33 16.10
CA ASN A 401 2.85 -7.70 17.26
C ASN A 401 1.42 -8.05 16.83
N THR A 402 0.61 -8.60 17.75
CA THR A 402 -0.83 -8.84 17.57
C THR A 402 -1.68 -7.55 17.63
N GLU A 403 -1.05 -6.39 17.68
CA GLU A 403 -1.66 -5.09 17.81
C GLU A 403 -2.28 -4.57 16.47
N ALA A 404 -3.04 -3.49 16.59
CA ALA A 404 -3.65 -2.82 15.45
C ALA A 404 -2.60 -2.37 14.42
N ARG A 405 -2.76 -2.77 13.17
CA ARG A 405 -1.84 -2.45 12.09
C ARG A 405 -2.53 -2.28 10.76
N LEU A 406 -2.10 -1.28 10.02
CA LEU A 406 -2.38 -1.22 8.59
C LEU A 406 -1.43 -2.20 7.90
N ALA A 407 -1.97 -3.21 7.26
CA ALA A 407 -1.16 -4.28 6.69
C ALA A 407 -0.88 -4.05 5.21
N ARG A 408 0.37 -4.24 4.80
CA ARG A 408 0.80 -4.26 3.40
C ARG A 408 0.55 -5.65 2.80
N MET A 409 0.29 -5.71 1.49
CA MET A 409 0.21 -6.97 0.75
C MET A 409 1.58 -7.65 0.67
N ASN A 410 1.62 -8.96 0.87
CA ASN A 410 2.79 -9.75 0.48
C ASN A 410 2.83 -9.80 -1.05
N THR A 411 3.97 -9.50 -1.64
CA THR A 411 4.04 -9.36 -3.09
C THR A 411 5.35 -9.92 -3.62
N LEU A 412 5.24 -10.68 -4.69
CA LEU A 412 6.35 -11.07 -5.53
C LEU A 412 6.14 -10.42 -6.90
N ALA A 413 7.13 -9.71 -7.39
CA ALA A 413 7.06 -9.01 -8.66
C ALA A 413 8.27 -9.32 -9.53
N PHE A 414 8.01 -9.59 -10.83
CA PHE A 414 9.02 -9.69 -11.87
C PHE A 414 8.73 -8.64 -12.93
N THR A 415 9.66 -7.70 -13.14
CA THR A 415 9.44 -6.53 -13.99
C THR A 415 10.54 -6.44 -15.05
N PRO A 416 10.34 -7.01 -16.25
CA PRO A 416 11.14 -6.67 -17.41
C PRO A 416 10.84 -5.24 -17.83
N ARG A 417 11.88 -4.50 -18.23
CA ARG A 417 11.72 -3.10 -18.63
C ARG A 417 12.75 -2.66 -19.66
N TYR A 418 12.31 -1.75 -20.50
CA TYR A 418 13.15 -1.00 -21.42
C TYR A 418 13.36 0.41 -20.88
N GLU A 419 14.60 0.81 -20.68
CA GLU A 419 14.96 2.10 -20.08
C GLU A 419 15.83 2.94 -21.01
N ARG A 420 15.36 4.14 -21.33
CA ARG A 420 16.16 5.25 -21.84
C ARG A 420 15.99 6.46 -20.94
N SER A 421 16.84 7.48 -21.16
CA SER A 421 16.76 8.73 -20.42
C SER A 421 15.38 9.41 -20.54
N ASP A 422 14.80 9.37 -21.73
CA ASP A 422 13.54 10.01 -22.11
C ASP A 422 12.33 9.06 -22.12
N LEU A 423 12.53 7.76 -22.27
CA LEU A 423 11.48 6.76 -22.39
C LEU A 423 11.77 5.54 -21.53
N GLU A 424 10.76 5.09 -20.82
CA GLU A 424 10.79 3.81 -20.10
C GLU A 424 9.46 3.10 -20.27
N ILE A 425 9.53 1.79 -20.52
CA ILE A 425 8.36 0.91 -20.60
C ILE A 425 8.65 -0.29 -19.70
N ALA A 426 7.78 -0.57 -18.76
CA ALA A 426 7.88 -1.68 -17.83
C ALA A 426 6.62 -2.53 -17.83
N LEU A 427 6.80 -3.85 -17.72
CA LEU A 427 5.73 -4.84 -17.71
C LEU A 427 5.82 -5.68 -16.43
N PRO A 428 5.31 -5.21 -15.29
CA PRO A 428 5.36 -5.97 -14.06
C PRO A 428 4.37 -7.15 -14.08
N PHE A 429 4.91 -8.35 -13.79
CA PHE A 429 4.18 -9.56 -13.46
C PHE A 429 4.18 -9.70 -11.94
N ILE A 430 3.02 -9.71 -11.31
CA ILE A 430 2.87 -9.55 -9.88
C ILE A 430 2.05 -10.70 -9.32
N LEU A 431 2.51 -11.29 -8.21
CA LEU A 431 1.73 -12.24 -7.40
C LEU A 431 1.45 -11.59 -6.04
N ASN A 432 0.22 -11.14 -5.84
CA ASN A 432 -0.25 -10.62 -4.56
C ASN A 432 -0.67 -11.75 -3.63
N GLU A 433 -0.30 -11.65 -2.34
CA GLU A 433 -0.41 -12.73 -1.35
C GLU A 433 0.14 -14.07 -1.87
N TYR A 434 1.13 -14.01 -2.81
CA TYR A 434 1.78 -15.14 -3.49
C TYR A 434 0.85 -16.06 -4.30
N LEU A 435 -0.41 -15.68 -4.48
CA LEU A 435 -1.44 -16.49 -5.13
C LEU A 435 -2.18 -15.78 -6.27
N TYR A 436 -2.32 -14.45 -6.17
CA TYR A 436 -3.18 -13.70 -7.09
C TYR A 436 -2.35 -13.02 -8.16
N PRO A 437 -2.31 -13.57 -9.40
CA PRO A 437 -1.50 -13.02 -10.48
C PRO A 437 -2.14 -11.75 -11.07
N ASN A 438 -1.29 -10.77 -11.32
CA ASN A 438 -1.64 -9.53 -12.01
C ASN A 438 -0.56 -9.20 -13.04
N LEU A 439 -0.98 -8.57 -14.12
CA LEU A 439 -0.11 -8.02 -15.16
C LEU A 439 -0.28 -6.52 -15.18
N GLY A 440 0.83 -5.80 -15.12
CA GLY A 440 0.86 -4.36 -15.20
C GLY A 440 1.51 -3.83 -16.47
N LEU A 441 1.36 -2.53 -16.66
CA LEU A 441 2.08 -1.75 -17.68
C LEU A 441 2.37 -0.37 -17.10
N MET A 442 3.61 0.09 -17.27
CA MET A 442 4.01 1.46 -16.98
C MET A 442 4.74 2.05 -18.18
N VAL A 443 4.43 3.29 -18.47
CA VAL A 443 5.14 4.11 -19.47
C VAL A 443 5.57 5.41 -18.81
N ARG A 444 6.87 5.73 -18.91
CA ARG A 444 7.43 7.04 -18.58
C ARG A 444 7.94 7.70 -19.86
N TYR A 445 7.50 8.91 -20.09
CA TYR A 445 8.04 9.74 -21.17
C TYR A 445 8.51 11.08 -20.59
N LYS A 446 9.81 11.32 -20.65
CA LYS A 446 10.48 12.51 -20.05
C LYS A 446 10.07 12.70 -18.59
N PHE A 447 9.25 13.71 -18.32
CA PHE A 447 8.84 14.12 -16.96
C PHE A 447 7.50 13.54 -16.51
N PHE A 448 6.79 12.82 -17.37
CA PHE A 448 5.50 12.22 -17.05
C PHE A 448 5.60 10.69 -17.02
N PHE A 449 4.93 10.07 -16.07
CA PHE A 449 4.71 8.62 -16.06
C PHE A 449 3.27 8.28 -15.72
N ILE A 450 2.80 7.18 -16.26
CA ILE A 450 1.49 6.58 -16.00
C ILE A 450 1.61 5.07 -16.05
N GLY A 451 0.85 4.39 -15.21
CA GLY A 451 0.83 2.93 -15.19
C GLY A 451 -0.29 2.36 -14.35
N SER A 452 -0.45 1.05 -14.50
CA SER A 452 -1.33 0.22 -13.70
C SER A 452 -0.66 -1.12 -13.45
N ASP A 453 -0.71 -1.60 -12.24
CA ASP A 453 -0.22 -2.93 -11.87
C ASP A 453 -1.31 -4.01 -12.01
N GLN A 454 -2.51 -3.64 -12.49
CA GLN A 454 -3.67 -4.49 -12.74
C GLN A 454 -4.33 -4.16 -14.08
N LEU A 455 -3.56 -4.28 -15.15
CA LEU A 455 -3.97 -3.87 -16.49
C LEU A 455 -5.25 -4.60 -16.96
N GLY A 456 -5.36 -5.91 -16.71
CA GLY A 456 -6.50 -6.71 -17.11
C GLY A 456 -7.82 -6.20 -16.51
N SER A 457 -7.83 -5.92 -15.23
CA SER A 457 -8.98 -5.37 -14.52
C SER A 457 -9.24 -3.91 -14.90
N THR A 458 -8.18 -3.10 -15.01
CA THR A 458 -8.29 -1.67 -15.35
C THR A 458 -8.87 -1.45 -16.74
N LEU A 459 -8.53 -2.30 -17.71
CA LEU A 459 -9.05 -2.23 -19.08
C LEU A 459 -10.34 -3.05 -19.30
N GLY A 460 -10.85 -3.74 -18.26
CA GLY A 460 -12.09 -4.50 -18.35
C GLY A 460 -11.97 -5.85 -19.07
N PHE A 461 -10.76 -6.38 -19.26
CA PHE A 461 -10.53 -7.71 -19.86
C PHE A 461 -10.67 -8.87 -18.86
N ALA A 462 -10.69 -8.56 -17.58
CA ALA A 462 -10.85 -9.54 -16.50
C ALA A 462 -11.88 -9.04 -15.48
N SER A 463 -12.48 -9.98 -14.73
CA SER A 463 -13.33 -9.64 -13.58
C SER A 463 -12.56 -8.79 -12.59
N LEU A 464 -13.18 -7.73 -12.09
CA LEU A 464 -12.51 -6.72 -11.29
C LEU A 464 -12.52 -7.14 -9.81
N TYR A 465 -11.52 -7.87 -9.37
CA TYR A 465 -11.21 -8.11 -7.96
C TYR A 465 -10.36 -6.98 -7.35
N GLY A 466 -9.86 -6.11 -8.19
CA GLY A 466 -9.04 -4.99 -7.79
C GLY A 466 -8.83 -3.99 -8.92
N LEU A 467 -8.31 -2.85 -8.55
CA LEU A 467 -7.99 -1.75 -9.42
C LEU A 467 -6.67 -1.13 -8.95
N ASN A 468 -5.81 -0.77 -9.89
CA ASN A 468 -4.63 0.04 -9.60
C ASN A 468 -4.40 1.03 -10.73
N LEU A 469 -4.12 2.27 -10.36
CA LEU A 469 -3.71 3.31 -11.29
C LEU A 469 -2.72 4.25 -10.62
N TYR A 470 -1.66 4.58 -11.31
CA TYR A 470 -0.71 5.59 -10.85
C TYR A 470 -0.23 6.47 -11.99
N PHE A 471 0.07 7.71 -11.66
CA PHE A 471 0.66 8.67 -12.57
C PHE A 471 1.43 9.74 -11.79
N GLY A 472 2.30 10.48 -12.48
CA GLY A 472 3.01 11.57 -11.84
C GLY A 472 3.87 12.39 -12.77
N PHE A 473 4.30 13.52 -12.22
CA PHE A 473 5.15 14.49 -12.90
C PHE A 473 6.45 14.65 -12.11
N LYS A 474 7.56 14.39 -12.80
CA LYS A 474 8.92 14.43 -12.23
C LYS A 474 9.82 15.22 -13.14
N ILE A 475 10.69 16.02 -12.57
CA ILE A 475 11.77 16.70 -13.29
C ILE A 475 13.07 16.12 -12.76
N ASN A 476 13.90 15.58 -13.64
CA ASN A 476 15.18 15.01 -13.25
C ASN A 476 16.30 15.53 -14.12
N HIS A 477 17.49 15.56 -13.53
CA HIS A 477 18.71 15.87 -14.25
C HIS A 477 19.63 14.65 -14.23
N ILE A 478 20.01 14.24 -15.43
CA ILE A 478 20.96 13.17 -15.65
C ILE A 478 22.32 13.87 -15.76
N GLY A 479 23.20 13.65 -14.77
CA GLY A 479 24.57 14.19 -14.84
C GLY A 479 25.24 13.73 -16.13
N ARG A 480 25.89 14.63 -16.85
CA ARG A 480 26.62 14.31 -18.09
C ARG A 480 27.59 13.16 -17.83
N ILE A 481 27.23 11.97 -18.29
CA ILE A 481 28.19 10.88 -18.48
C ILE A 481 29.01 11.31 -19.70
N GLY A 482 30.30 11.54 -19.52
CA GLY A 482 31.28 11.99 -20.49
C GLY A 482 30.77 12.30 -21.88
N SER A 483 30.90 13.50 -22.33
CA SER A 483 30.38 14.05 -23.58
C SER A 483 30.51 13.09 -24.75
N ASP A 484 29.45 12.42 -25.13
CA ASP A 484 29.24 12.05 -26.53
C ASP A 484 28.62 13.29 -27.22
N PRO A 485 29.35 13.95 -28.13
CA PRO A 485 28.85 15.16 -28.81
C PRO A 485 27.63 14.93 -29.69
N ARG A 486 27.14 13.69 -29.80
CA ARG A 486 25.99 13.31 -30.62
C ARG A 486 24.67 13.25 -29.88
N MET A 487 24.63 13.59 -28.58
CA MET A 487 23.41 13.72 -27.81
C MET A 487 23.21 15.13 -27.27
N VAL A 488 23.13 16.09 -28.19
CA VAL A 488 22.49 17.37 -27.96
C VAL A 488 21.11 17.26 -28.60
N TYR A 489 20.11 17.02 -27.74
CA TYR A 489 18.73 17.53 -27.94
C TYR A 489 17.97 17.33 -26.62
#